data_75e1a73748e4fb7c3286345866a36704
#
_entry.id   75e1a73748e4fb7c3286345866a36704
#
_cell.length_a   1.000
_cell.length_b   1.000
_cell.length_c   1.000
_cell.angle_alpha   90.00
_cell.angle_beta   90.00
_cell.angle_gamma   90.00
#
_symmetry.space_group_name_H-M   'P 1'
#
loop_
_entity.id
_entity.type
_entity.pdbx_description
1 polymer ?
#
loop_
_entity_poly.entity_id
_entity_poly.type
_entity_poly.pdbx_seq_one_letter_code
_entity_poly.pdbx_strand_id
1 'polypeptide(L)'
;MSRNIIITGAGGNLGSAVVEKFKREGYHIIALLHPGKNHEVEEADDWYEVDVTDEKSVAGFIKEYYLQYGEVDALAFLVGGFAMGGISDTSHSDLEKMFSLNFFSAFHLVKGFLPHMKKQDKGTFLFVGARPALQLEDAGSTLAYSLSKKLVITLAEIVGEETKNTPIRSHVFVPSIIDTPPNRESMPDADFSKWVRAEEIAEAMHYAVNTHALRNMTFKLYGEV
;
A
#
# COMPACT_ATOMS: atom_id res chain seq x y z
N MET A 1 -4.52 5.36 -24.65
CA MET A 1 -4.54 6.16 -23.41
C MET A 1 -3.58 5.51 -22.44
N SER A 2 -2.80 6.29 -21.70
CA SER A 2 -1.96 5.77 -20.61
C SER A 2 -2.85 5.18 -19.51
N ARG A 3 -2.35 4.16 -18.79
CA ARG A 3 -3.07 3.57 -17.64
C ARG A 3 -2.83 4.43 -16.41
N ASN A 4 -3.87 4.66 -15.62
CA ASN A 4 -3.81 5.49 -14.42
C ASN A 4 -3.54 4.64 -13.18
N ILE A 5 -2.53 5.01 -12.40
CA ILE A 5 -2.28 4.42 -11.09
C ILE A 5 -2.29 5.50 -10.00
N ILE A 6 -3.04 5.26 -8.93
CA ILE A 6 -3.02 6.08 -7.73
C ILE A 6 -2.08 5.43 -6.72
N ILE A 7 -1.14 6.22 -6.18
CA ILE A 7 -0.14 5.75 -5.22
C ILE A 7 -0.23 6.58 -3.95
N THR A 8 -0.64 5.96 -2.85
CA THR A 8 -0.61 6.60 -1.52
C THR A 8 0.79 6.49 -0.93
N GLY A 9 1.24 7.50 -0.19
CA GLY A 9 2.58 7.47 0.39
C GLY A 9 3.70 7.50 -0.67
N ALA A 10 3.43 8.10 -1.83
CA ALA A 10 4.32 8.17 -2.98
C ALA A 10 5.71 8.78 -2.66
N GLY A 11 5.78 9.74 -1.72
CA GLY A 11 7.04 10.35 -1.26
C GLY A 11 7.81 9.53 -0.21
N GLY A 12 7.35 8.32 0.16
CA GLY A 12 8.07 7.42 1.06
C GLY A 12 9.11 6.55 0.34
N ASN A 13 9.97 5.85 1.10
CA ASN A 13 11.04 5.02 0.52
C ASN A 13 10.51 3.94 -0.46
N LEU A 14 9.45 3.22 -0.09
CA LEU A 14 8.80 2.27 -1.01
C LEU A 14 8.02 3.00 -2.09
N GLY A 15 7.36 4.12 -1.73
CA GLY A 15 6.58 4.93 -2.66
C GLY A 15 7.38 5.42 -3.84
N SER A 16 8.57 5.97 -3.60
CA SER A 16 9.46 6.46 -4.66
C SER A 16 9.84 5.36 -5.66
N ALA A 17 10.19 4.16 -5.18
CA ALA A 17 10.51 3.02 -6.05
C ALA A 17 9.31 2.56 -6.88
N VAL A 18 8.10 2.59 -6.29
CA VAL A 18 6.86 2.24 -7.02
C VAL A 18 6.53 3.31 -8.07
N VAL A 19 6.64 4.59 -7.72
CA VAL A 19 6.45 5.70 -8.67
C VAL A 19 7.41 5.57 -9.84
N GLU A 20 8.71 5.45 -9.59
CA GLU A 20 9.74 5.28 -10.62
C GLU A 20 9.45 4.08 -11.53
N LYS A 21 9.15 2.92 -10.94
CA LYS A 21 8.84 1.72 -11.71
C LYS A 21 7.65 1.92 -12.64
N PHE A 22 6.52 2.36 -12.12
CA PHE A 22 5.30 2.50 -12.92
C PHE A 22 5.41 3.64 -13.94
N LYS A 23 6.13 4.74 -13.63
CA LYS A 23 6.43 5.80 -14.57
C LYS A 23 7.23 5.30 -15.77
N ARG A 24 8.30 4.54 -15.51
CA ARG A 24 9.14 3.93 -16.55
C ARG A 24 8.36 2.97 -17.45
N GLU A 25 7.31 2.35 -16.93
CA GLU A 25 6.41 1.45 -17.64
C GLU A 25 5.22 2.16 -18.34
N GLY A 26 5.25 3.51 -18.37
CA GLY A 26 4.30 4.33 -19.14
C GLY A 26 2.93 4.52 -18.47
N TYR A 27 2.83 4.35 -17.15
CA TYR A 27 1.63 4.72 -16.41
C TYR A 27 1.59 6.23 -16.16
N HIS A 28 0.38 6.75 -16.09
CA HIS A 28 0.10 8.09 -15.55
C HIS A 28 0.00 7.98 -14.02
N ILE A 29 0.88 8.66 -13.31
CA ILE A 29 1.07 8.55 -11.88
C ILE A 29 0.29 9.64 -11.15
N ILE A 30 -0.64 9.26 -10.31
CA ILE A 30 -1.37 10.14 -9.41
C ILE A 30 -0.88 9.89 -7.97
N ALA A 31 -0.07 10.79 -7.45
CA ALA A 31 0.50 10.68 -6.11
C ALA A 31 -0.45 11.27 -5.05
N LEU A 32 -0.76 10.51 -4.00
CA LEU A 32 -1.45 11.05 -2.83
C LEU A 32 -0.44 11.33 -1.72
N LEU A 33 -0.38 12.58 -1.30
CA LEU A 33 0.53 13.11 -0.30
C LEU A 33 -0.25 13.55 0.94
N HIS A 34 0.35 13.42 2.11
CA HIS A 34 -0.27 13.92 3.34
C HIS A 34 -0.25 15.46 3.34
N PRO A 35 -1.37 16.13 3.68
CA PRO A 35 -1.43 17.59 3.75
C PRO A 35 -0.32 18.19 4.61
N GLY A 36 0.30 19.29 4.11
CA GLY A 36 1.34 20.03 4.82
C GLY A 36 2.72 19.35 4.86
N LYS A 37 2.93 18.25 4.15
CA LYS A 37 4.26 17.69 3.92
C LYS A 37 4.72 18.07 2.52
N ASN A 38 5.74 18.92 2.43
CA ASN A 38 6.42 19.22 1.17
C ASN A 38 7.21 17.98 0.73
N HIS A 39 6.58 17.16 -0.07
CA HIS A 39 7.24 16.08 -0.79
C HIS A 39 7.08 16.37 -2.28
N GLU A 40 8.14 16.80 -2.92
CA GLU A 40 8.22 16.78 -4.37
C GLU A 40 8.37 15.32 -4.79
N VAL A 41 7.38 14.79 -5.49
CA VAL A 41 7.48 13.51 -6.18
C VAL A 41 7.69 13.84 -7.64
N GLU A 42 8.97 14.12 -8.01
CA GLU A 42 9.36 14.64 -9.33
C GLU A 42 8.80 13.81 -10.50
N GLU A 43 8.63 12.51 -10.30
CA GLU A 43 8.19 11.59 -11.34
C GLU A 43 6.67 11.38 -11.39
N ALA A 44 5.89 11.95 -10.48
CA ALA A 44 4.44 11.92 -10.56
C ALA A 44 3.94 12.88 -11.65
N ASP A 45 2.91 12.47 -12.39
CA ASP A 45 2.26 13.33 -13.38
C ASP A 45 1.34 14.33 -12.70
N ASP A 46 0.62 13.89 -11.67
CA ASP A 46 -0.25 14.71 -10.84
C ASP A 46 -0.09 14.32 -9.37
N TRP A 47 -0.35 15.26 -8.48
CA TRP A 47 -0.36 15.01 -7.05
C TRP A 47 -1.50 15.74 -6.34
N TYR A 48 -1.98 15.13 -5.26
CA TYR A 48 -3.06 15.66 -4.43
C TYR A 48 -2.69 15.57 -2.95
N GLU A 49 -2.99 16.61 -2.20
CA GLU A 49 -2.93 16.57 -0.74
C GLU A 49 -4.21 15.92 -0.20
N VAL A 50 -4.08 14.69 0.32
CA VAL A 50 -5.21 13.90 0.84
C VAL A 50 -4.81 13.25 2.16
N ASP A 51 -5.53 13.57 3.23
CA ASP A 51 -5.45 12.77 4.44
C ASP A 51 -6.24 11.48 4.21
N VAL A 52 -5.53 10.41 3.86
CA VAL A 52 -6.15 9.10 3.59
C VAL A 52 -6.71 8.43 4.85
N THR A 53 -6.41 8.95 6.05
CA THR A 53 -7.01 8.50 7.30
C THR A 53 -8.36 9.17 7.61
N ASP A 54 -8.69 10.26 6.89
CA ASP A 54 -9.98 10.94 6.99
C ASP A 54 -10.89 10.55 5.81
N GLU A 55 -12.00 9.91 6.13
CA GLU A 55 -12.98 9.46 5.13
C GLU A 55 -13.54 10.62 4.27
N LYS A 56 -13.71 11.82 4.85
CA LYS A 56 -14.22 12.97 4.11
C LYS A 56 -13.19 13.53 3.13
N SER A 57 -11.93 13.58 3.52
CA SER A 57 -10.82 13.96 2.65
C SER A 57 -10.75 13.03 1.44
N VAL A 58 -10.79 11.72 1.69
CA VAL A 58 -10.81 10.68 0.64
C VAL A 58 -12.01 10.82 -0.29
N ALA A 59 -13.21 11.03 0.26
CA ALA A 59 -14.42 11.21 -0.56
C ALA A 59 -14.36 12.45 -1.46
N GLY A 60 -13.77 13.53 -0.98
CA GLY A 60 -13.50 14.75 -1.76
C GLY A 60 -12.58 14.47 -2.94
N PHE A 61 -11.45 13.82 -2.68
CA PHE A 61 -10.48 13.42 -3.71
C PHE A 61 -11.12 12.51 -4.77
N ILE A 62 -11.87 11.49 -4.37
CA ILE A 62 -12.50 10.55 -5.31
C ILE A 62 -13.43 11.27 -6.28
N LYS A 63 -14.23 12.22 -5.77
CA LYS A 63 -15.09 13.04 -6.63
C LYS A 63 -14.30 13.85 -7.65
N GLU A 64 -13.23 14.50 -7.23
CA GLU A 64 -12.35 15.28 -8.10
C GLU A 64 -11.66 14.38 -9.12
N TYR A 65 -11.11 13.25 -8.68
CA TYR A 65 -10.46 12.26 -9.53
C TYR A 65 -11.35 11.84 -10.73
N TYR A 66 -12.59 11.42 -10.46
CA TYR A 66 -13.48 10.95 -11.53
C TYR A 66 -13.98 12.05 -12.47
N LEU A 67 -13.98 13.30 -12.03
CA LEU A 67 -14.26 14.44 -12.92
C LEU A 67 -13.11 14.69 -13.91
N GLN A 68 -11.87 14.38 -13.52
CA GLN A 68 -10.68 14.67 -14.32
C GLN A 68 -10.24 13.46 -15.17
N TYR A 69 -10.18 12.26 -14.61
CA TYR A 69 -9.54 11.09 -15.25
C TYR A 69 -10.54 10.03 -15.72
N GLY A 70 -11.69 9.91 -15.13
CA GLY A 70 -12.76 8.98 -15.51
C GLY A 70 -12.54 7.53 -15.06
N GLU A 71 -11.39 6.93 -15.31
CA GLU A 71 -11.09 5.53 -14.97
C GLU A 71 -9.79 5.39 -14.20
N VAL A 72 -9.69 4.31 -13.38
CA VAL A 72 -8.48 3.96 -12.64
C VAL A 72 -8.10 2.51 -12.92
N ASP A 73 -6.83 2.25 -13.22
CA ASP A 73 -6.34 0.90 -13.53
C ASP A 73 -5.74 0.21 -12.31
N ALA A 74 -5.09 0.96 -11.41
CA ALA A 74 -4.53 0.41 -10.18
C ALA A 74 -4.53 1.42 -9.03
N LEU A 75 -4.60 0.90 -7.79
CA LEU A 75 -4.34 1.63 -6.56
C LEU A 75 -3.27 0.90 -5.74
N ALA A 76 -2.21 1.62 -5.34
CA ALA A 76 -1.16 1.12 -4.45
C ALA A 76 -1.27 1.78 -3.07
N PHE A 77 -1.53 0.98 -2.04
CA PHE A 77 -1.70 1.43 -0.66
C PHE A 77 -0.37 1.31 0.10
N LEU A 78 0.45 2.37 0.05
CA LEU A 78 1.78 2.38 0.63
C LEU A 78 1.89 3.23 1.90
N VAL A 79 0.83 3.98 2.24
CA VAL A 79 0.76 4.65 3.55
C VAL A 79 0.73 3.61 4.65
N GLY A 80 1.55 3.82 5.67
CA GLY A 80 1.59 2.97 6.84
C GLY A 80 2.54 3.51 7.90
N GLY A 81 2.43 2.94 9.08
CA GLY A 81 3.30 3.21 10.21
C GLY A 81 3.82 1.92 10.83
N PHE A 82 4.84 2.04 11.65
CA PHE A 82 5.44 0.96 12.43
C PHE A 82 5.46 1.37 13.91
N ALA A 83 5.25 0.42 14.80
CA ALA A 83 5.39 0.60 16.23
C ALA A 83 5.91 -0.67 16.89
N MET A 84 6.86 -0.50 17.80
CA MET A 84 7.30 -1.54 18.73
C MET A 84 6.32 -1.58 19.93
N GLY A 85 6.26 -2.71 20.61
CA GLY A 85 5.49 -2.91 21.82
C GLY A 85 4.82 -4.29 21.84
N GLY A 86 4.96 -4.99 22.96
CA GLY A 86 4.25 -6.24 23.26
C GLY A 86 2.88 -5.98 23.90
N ILE A 87 2.23 -7.05 24.38
CA ILE A 87 0.88 -6.95 24.99
C ILE A 87 0.87 -6.01 26.21
N SER A 88 1.91 -6.04 27.04
CA SER A 88 1.98 -5.22 28.26
C SER A 88 2.30 -3.74 28.00
N ASP A 89 2.92 -3.44 26.85
CA ASP A 89 3.47 -2.11 26.56
C ASP A 89 2.61 -1.33 25.56
N THR A 90 1.71 -2.02 24.86
CA THR A 90 0.86 -1.40 23.82
C THR A 90 -0.37 -0.76 24.46
N SER A 91 -0.47 0.55 24.32
CA SER A 91 -1.64 1.31 24.79
C SER A 91 -2.79 1.25 23.77
N HIS A 92 -3.99 1.67 24.22
CA HIS A 92 -5.14 1.83 23.31
C HIS A 92 -4.84 2.83 22.17
N SER A 93 -4.16 3.93 22.48
CA SER A 93 -3.80 4.94 21.47
C SER A 93 -2.79 4.43 20.44
N ASP A 94 -1.91 3.49 20.81
CA ASP A 94 -1.00 2.84 19.84
C ASP A 94 -1.78 1.98 18.85
N LEU A 95 -2.79 1.25 19.33
CA LEU A 95 -3.70 0.48 18.48
C LEU A 95 -4.47 1.41 17.51
N GLU A 96 -5.10 2.46 18.04
CA GLU A 96 -5.84 3.43 17.20
C GLU A 96 -4.95 4.05 16.15
N LYS A 97 -3.74 4.47 16.50
CA LYS A 97 -2.76 5.06 15.58
C LYS A 97 -2.37 4.08 14.47
N MET A 98 -2.03 2.83 14.82
CA MET A 98 -1.64 1.83 13.84
C MET A 98 -2.82 1.41 12.94
N PHE A 99 -4.02 1.30 13.50
CA PHE A 99 -5.22 0.99 12.71
C PHE A 99 -5.58 2.15 11.77
N SER A 100 -5.48 3.39 12.23
CA SER A 100 -5.69 4.57 11.40
C SER A 100 -4.73 4.60 10.21
N LEU A 101 -3.43 4.53 10.48
CA LEU A 101 -2.39 4.65 9.45
C LEU A 101 -2.35 3.45 8.47
N ASN A 102 -2.48 2.23 8.98
CA ASN A 102 -2.30 1.04 8.14
C ASN A 102 -3.61 0.54 7.52
N PHE A 103 -4.70 0.49 8.30
CA PHE A 103 -5.95 -0.12 7.87
C PHE A 103 -6.95 0.90 7.32
N PHE A 104 -7.31 1.92 8.09
CA PHE A 104 -8.33 2.88 7.64
C PHE A 104 -7.90 3.67 6.42
N SER A 105 -6.60 4.00 6.28
CA SER A 105 -6.07 4.64 5.09
C SER A 105 -6.34 3.85 3.79
N ALA A 106 -6.21 2.53 3.83
CA ALA A 106 -6.52 1.66 2.71
C ALA A 106 -8.05 1.44 2.57
N PHE A 107 -8.75 1.23 3.69
CA PHE A 107 -10.17 0.96 3.72
C PHE A 107 -11.01 2.09 3.09
N HIS A 108 -10.73 3.35 3.41
CA HIS A 108 -11.47 4.50 2.87
C HIS A 108 -11.35 4.57 1.34
N LEU A 109 -10.16 4.35 0.81
CA LEU A 109 -9.93 4.32 -0.63
C LEU A 109 -10.59 3.11 -1.30
N VAL A 110 -10.49 1.92 -0.72
CA VAL A 110 -11.20 0.72 -1.22
C VAL A 110 -12.71 0.98 -1.26
N LYS A 111 -13.28 1.46 -0.14
CA LYS A 111 -14.71 1.78 -0.02
C LYS A 111 -15.18 2.73 -1.12
N GLY A 112 -14.37 3.73 -1.45
CA GLY A 112 -14.74 4.72 -2.44
C GLY A 112 -14.47 4.29 -3.88
N PHE A 113 -13.35 3.62 -4.17
CA PHE A 113 -12.99 3.24 -5.55
C PHE A 113 -13.65 1.94 -6.03
N LEU A 114 -13.90 0.96 -5.16
CA LEU A 114 -14.47 -0.33 -5.54
C LEU A 114 -15.80 -0.24 -6.31
N PRO A 115 -16.77 0.61 -5.92
CA PRO A 115 -18.01 0.77 -6.70
C PRO A 115 -17.77 1.29 -8.12
N HIS A 116 -16.80 2.17 -8.31
CA HIS A 116 -16.43 2.70 -9.61
C HIS A 116 -15.68 1.66 -10.45
N MET A 117 -14.73 0.93 -9.86
CA MET A 117 -14.05 -0.18 -10.53
C MET A 117 -15.03 -1.26 -10.99
N LYS A 118 -16.07 -1.55 -10.20
CA LYS A 118 -17.14 -2.47 -10.62
C LYS A 118 -17.93 -1.96 -11.84
N LYS A 119 -18.15 -0.64 -11.94
CA LYS A 119 -18.84 -0.03 -13.10
C LYS A 119 -17.97 -0.03 -14.36
N GLN A 120 -16.66 0.21 -14.23
CA GLN A 120 -15.71 0.20 -15.34
C GLN A 120 -15.25 -1.22 -15.73
N ASP A 121 -15.63 -2.24 -14.94
CA ASP A 121 -15.29 -3.66 -15.09
C ASP A 121 -13.78 -3.92 -15.20
N LYS A 122 -12.97 -3.18 -14.45
CA LYS A 122 -11.52 -3.36 -14.35
C LYS A 122 -10.96 -2.69 -13.10
N GLY A 123 -9.77 -3.11 -12.69
CA GLY A 123 -8.98 -2.48 -11.63
C GLY A 123 -8.13 -3.47 -10.86
N THR A 124 -7.09 -2.95 -10.22
CA THR A 124 -6.21 -3.76 -9.38
C THR A 124 -5.87 -3.01 -8.10
N PHE A 125 -6.13 -3.63 -6.97
CA PHE A 125 -5.72 -3.15 -5.66
C PHE A 125 -4.42 -3.83 -5.23
N LEU A 126 -3.43 -3.03 -4.80
CA LEU A 126 -2.11 -3.47 -4.38
C LEU A 126 -1.90 -3.06 -2.92
N PHE A 127 -1.98 -4.03 -2.03
CA PHE A 127 -1.84 -3.82 -0.58
C PHE A 127 -0.44 -4.21 -0.11
N VAL A 128 0.05 -3.52 0.93
CA VAL A 128 1.31 -3.87 1.60
C VAL A 128 1.01 -4.38 3.00
N GLY A 129 1.18 -5.69 3.15
CA GLY A 129 1.17 -6.38 4.44
C GLY A 129 2.51 -6.28 5.16
N ALA A 130 2.76 -7.22 6.08
CA ALA A 130 4.05 -7.39 6.74
C ALA A 130 4.21 -8.82 7.24
N ARG A 131 5.46 -9.32 7.30
CA ARG A 131 5.75 -10.69 7.76
C ARG A 131 5.15 -11.01 9.14
N PRO A 132 5.25 -10.16 10.18
CA PRO A 132 4.68 -10.45 11.50
C PRO A 132 3.14 -10.55 11.52
N ALA A 133 2.44 -10.10 10.48
CA ALA A 133 1.00 -10.32 10.33
C ALA A 133 0.65 -11.74 9.86
N LEU A 134 1.61 -12.48 9.30
CA LEU A 134 1.46 -13.88 8.85
C LEU A 134 2.22 -14.86 9.75
N GLN A 135 3.35 -14.46 10.32
CA GLN A 135 4.21 -15.26 11.19
C GLN A 135 4.17 -14.65 12.60
N LEU A 136 3.33 -15.25 13.48
CA LEU A 136 3.03 -14.69 14.80
C LEU A 136 4.23 -14.73 15.76
N GLU A 137 5.24 -15.55 15.48
CA GLU A 137 6.51 -15.56 16.20
C GLU A 137 7.23 -14.21 16.15
N ASP A 138 7.05 -13.47 15.06
CA ASP A 138 7.61 -12.12 14.88
C ASP A 138 6.72 -11.01 15.47
N ALA A 139 5.51 -11.35 15.90
CA ALA A 139 4.50 -10.37 16.34
C ALA A 139 4.64 -9.93 17.80
N GLY A 140 5.38 -10.71 18.62
CA GLY A 140 5.43 -10.53 20.08
C GLY A 140 5.94 -9.18 20.56
N SER A 141 6.78 -8.50 19.75
CA SER A 141 7.32 -7.17 20.04
C SER A 141 6.72 -6.05 19.18
N THR A 142 5.71 -6.35 18.35
CA THR A 142 5.12 -5.40 17.38
C THR A 142 3.60 -5.55 17.30
N LEU A 143 2.94 -5.72 18.46
CA LEU A 143 1.53 -6.11 18.54
C LEU A 143 0.60 -5.22 17.71
N ALA A 144 0.58 -3.90 17.96
CA ALA A 144 -0.33 -2.97 17.28
C ALA A 144 -0.07 -2.95 15.76
N TYR A 145 1.20 -2.96 15.37
CA TYR A 145 1.61 -3.03 13.97
C TYR A 145 1.14 -4.33 13.32
N SER A 146 1.45 -5.47 13.92
CA SER A 146 1.10 -6.81 13.40
C SER A 146 -0.41 -6.97 13.23
N LEU A 147 -1.20 -6.55 14.22
CA LEU A 147 -2.67 -6.57 14.14
C LEU A 147 -3.18 -5.66 13.02
N SER A 148 -2.66 -4.44 12.90
CA SER A 148 -3.08 -3.51 11.84
C SER A 148 -2.78 -4.06 10.44
N LYS A 149 -1.59 -4.66 10.25
CA LYS A 149 -1.22 -5.29 8.97
C LYS A 149 -2.01 -6.58 8.69
N LYS A 150 -2.43 -7.30 9.74
CA LYS A 150 -3.36 -8.43 9.58
C LYS A 150 -4.72 -7.97 9.05
N LEU A 151 -5.24 -6.85 9.54
CA LEU A 151 -6.47 -6.25 9.03
C LEU A 151 -6.35 -5.86 7.54
N VAL A 152 -5.20 -5.32 7.12
CA VAL A 152 -4.94 -5.00 5.70
C VAL A 152 -4.97 -6.25 4.83
N ILE A 153 -4.32 -7.34 5.26
CA ILE A 153 -4.33 -8.62 4.54
C ILE A 153 -5.76 -9.14 4.41
N THR A 154 -6.50 -9.15 5.52
CA THR A 154 -7.90 -9.61 5.54
C THR A 154 -8.80 -8.73 4.66
N LEU A 155 -8.61 -7.40 4.65
CA LEU A 155 -9.34 -6.50 3.74
C LEU A 155 -9.08 -6.88 2.28
N ALA A 156 -7.83 -7.12 1.91
CA ALA A 156 -7.48 -7.53 0.55
C ALA A 156 -8.12 -8.86 0.14
N GLU A 157 -8.18 -9.83 1.06
CA GLU A 157 -8.85 -11.12 0.85
C GLU A 157 -10.37 -10.96 0.66
N ILE A 158 -11.00 -10.09 1.48
CA ILE A 158 -12.43 -9.76 1.35
C ILE A 158 -12.72 -9.10 0.00
N VAL A 159 -11.91 -8.11 -0.41
CA VAL A 159 -12.03 -7.47 -1.74
C VAL A 159 -11.89 -8.53 -2.85
N GLY A 160 -10.91 -9.42 -2.73
CA GLY A 160 -10.71 -10.50 -3.67
C GLY A 160 -11.90 -11.44 -3.78
N GLU A 161 -12.51 -11.82 -2.67
CA GLU A 161 -13.72 -12.67 -2.65
C GLU A 161 -14.93 -11.93 -3.23
N GLU A 162 -15.12 -10.66 -2.89
CA GLU A 162 -16.21 -9.83 -3.40
C GLU A 162 -16.12 -9.59 -4.93
N THR A 163 -14.91 -9.64 -5.48
CA THR A 163 -14.64 -9.38 -6.90
C THR A 163 -14.28 -10.63 -7.71
N LYS A 164 -14.40 -11.83 -7.14
CA LYS A 164 -13.93 -13.09 -7.74
C LYS A 164 -14.47 -13.40 -9.15
N ASN A 165 -15.66 -12.92 -9.47
CA ASN A 165 -16.32 -13.12 -10.77
C ASN A 165 -16.19 -11.91 -11.69
N THR A 166 -15.30 -10.98 -11.42
CA THR A 166 -15.05 -9.77 -12.20
C THR A 166 -13.58 -9.71 -12.64
N PRO A 167 -13.18 -8.86 -13.58
CA PRO A 167 -11.77 -8.62 -13.90
C PRO A 167 -10.99 -7.87 -12.81
N ILE A 168 -11.64 -7.38 -11.75
CA ILE A 168 -10.98 -6.67 -10.65
C ILE A 168 -10.14 -7.66 -9.85
N ARG A 169 -8.95 -7.22 -9.43
CA ARG A 169 -7.98 -8.04 -8.69
C ARG A 169 -7.50 -7.35 -7.44
N SER A 170 -7.13 -8.16 -6.46
CA SER A 170 -6.63 -7.71 -5.16
C SER A 170 -5.38 -8.52 -4.80
N HIS A 171 -4.24 -7.84 -4.64
CA HIS A 171 -2.98 -8.49 -4.34
C HIS A 171 -2.34 -7.91 -3.08
N VAL A 172 -1.72 -8.76 -2.28
CA VAL A 172 -1.00 -8.38 -1.07
C VAL A 172 0.48 -8.67 -1.24
N PHE A 173 1.32 -7.69 -0.96
CA PHE A 173 2.77 -7.82 -0.92
C PHE A 173 3.20 -7.80 0.54
N VAL A 174 3.82 -8.87 0.99
CA VAL A 174 4.20 -9.10 2.38
C VAL A 174 5.72 -9.12 2.46
N PRO A 175 6.37 -7.96 2.64
CA PRO A 175 7.81 -7.91 2.81
C PRO A 175 8.21 -8.36 4.22
N SER A 176 9.46 -8.81 4.34
CA SER A 176 10.19 -8.85 5.60
C SER A 176 10.71 -7.44 5.93
N ILE A 177 11.99 -7.26 6.14
CA ILE A 177 12.60 -5.95 6.33
C ILE A 177 12.90 -5.34 4.95
N ILE A 178 12.35 -4.17 4.71
CA ILE A 178 12.65 -3.42 3.47
C ILE A 178 13.95 -2.65 3.67
N ASP A 179 14.87 -2.75 2.73
CA ASP A 179 16.11 -1.99 2.75
C ASP A 179 15.84 -0.51 2.50
N THR A 180 15.86 0.25 3.59
CA THR A 180 15.59 1.69 3.60
C THR A 180 16.54 2.41 4.56
N PRO A 181 16.87 3.69 4.32
CA PRO A 181 17.72 4.44 5.24
C PRO A 181 17.26 4.39 6.71
N PRO A 182 15.97 4.59 7.05
CA PRO A 182 15.52 4.49 8.44
C PRO A 182 15.71 3.10 9.06
N ASN A 183 15.52 2.02 8.28
CA ASN A 183 15.73 0.66 8.77
C ASN A 183 17.22 0.37 8.99
N ARG A 184 18.10 0.83 8.10
CA ARG A 184 19.56 0.73 8.29
C ARG A 184 20.02 1.50 9.52
N GLU A 185 19.49 2.69 9.75
CA GLU A 185 19.78 3.49 10.93
C GLU A 185 19.34 2.82 12.24
N SER A 186 18.15 2.19 12.23
CA SER A 186 17.60 1.50 13.40
C SER A 186 18.28 0.15 13.70
N MET A 187 18.94 -0.47 12.72
CA MET A 187 19.58 -1.79 12.81
C MET A 187 20.99 -1.77 12.15
N PRO A 188 21.93 -0.96 12.67
CA PRO A 188 23.22 -0.70 12.00
C PRO A 188 24.10 -1.94 11.87
N ASP A 189 23.94 -2.95 12.73
CA ASP A 189 24.73 -4.18 12.74
C ASP A 189 24.14 -5.31 11.90
N ALA A 190 23.00 -5.04 11.20
CA ALA A 190 22.35 -6.05 10.38
C ALA A 190 23.04 -6.23 9.01
N ASP A 191 22.93 -7.41 8.45
CA ASP A 191 23.35 -7.68 7.07
C ASP A 191 22.28 -7.21 6.07
N PHE A 192 22.44 -5.99 5.57
CA PHE A 192 21.47 -5.36 4.66
C PHE A 192 21.33 -6.09 3.32
N SER A 193 22.34 -6.89 2.92
CA SER A 193 22.28 -7.65 1.67
C SER A 193 21.18 -8.71 1.66
N LYS A 194 20.67 -9.09 2.84
CA LYS A 194 19.59 -10.04 3.03
C LYS A 194 18.20 -9.41 3.00
N TRP A 195 18.13 -8.08 3.06
CA TRP A 195 16.85 -7.36 3.10
C TRP A 195 16.23 -7.24 1.71
N VAL A 196 14.93 -7.00 1.70
CA VAL A 196 14.17 -6.81 0.47
C VAL A 196 14.35 -5.38 -0.03
N ARG A 197 14.78 -5.20 -1.26
CA ARG A 197 14.86 -3.86 -1.86
C ARG A 197 13.49 -3.35 -2.25
N ALA A 198 13.28 -2.05 -2.14
CA ALA A 198 12.02 -1.40 -2.52
C ALA A 198 11.68 -1.63 -4.01
N GLU A 199 12.71 -1.67 -4.87
CA GLU A 199 12.59 -1.92 -6.31
C GLU A 199 12.05 -3.33 -6.59
N GLU A 200 12.42 -4.33 -5.81
CA GLU A 200 11.93 -5.71 -5.97
C GLU A 200 10.43 -5.80 -5.65
N ILE A 201 9.97 -5.03 -4.66
CA ILE A 201 8.54 -4.93 -4.34
C ILE A 201 7.81 -4.23 -5.49
N ALA A 202 8.37 -3.13 -6.02
CA ALA A 202 7.80 -2.39 -7.14
C ALA A 202 7.71 -3.25 -8.43
N GLU A 203 8.73 -4.05 -8.72
CA GLU A 203 8.73 -5.03 -9.83
C GLU A 203 7.62 -6.08 -9.64
N ALA A 204 7.49 -6.65 -8.44
CA ALA A 204 6.44 -7.61 -8.13
C ALA A 204 5.03 -6.99 -8.26
N MET A 205 4.85 -5.74 -7.83
CA MET A 205 3.59 -5.00 -8.00
C MET A 205 3.27 -4.80 -9.49
N HIS A 206 4.23 -4.33 -10.27
CA HIS A 206 4.05 -4.14 -11.71
C HIS A 206 3.74 -5.47 -12.42
N TYR A 207 4.44 -6.55 -12.07
CA TYR A 207 4.17 -7.89 -12.59
C TYR A 207 2.74 -8.34 -12.30
N ALA A 208 2.26 -8.14 -11.06
CA ALA A 208 0.91 -8.53 -10.65
C ALA A 208 -0.18 -7.74 -11.40
N VAL A 209 0.02 -6.43 -11.63
CA VAL A 209 -0.92 -5.60 -12.41
C VAL A 209 -1.01 -6.05 -13.86
N ASN A 210 0.08 -6.54 -14.44
CA ASN A 210 0.14 -6.89 -15.86
C ASN A 210 -0.14 -8.37 -16.15
N THR A 211 -0.21 -9.23 -15.12
CA THR A 211 -0.44 -10.67 -15.31
C THR A 211 -1.89 -11.01 -14.97
N HIS A 212 -2.75 -10.99 -15.98
CA HIS A 212 -4.20 -11.21 -15.80
C HIS A 212 -4.58 -12.58 -15.22
N ALA A 213 -3.73 -13.59 -15.37
CA ALA A 213 -3.93 -14.92 -14.78
C ALA A 213 -3.76 -14.95 -13.26
N LEU A 214 -3.07 -13.95 -12.68
CA LEU A 214 -2.94 -13.83 -11.24
C LEU A 214 -4.23 -13.26 -10.66
N ARG A 215 -4.82 -14.01 -9.74
CA ARG A 215 -6.04 -13.62 -9.01
C ARG A 215 -5.73 -13.62 -7.52
N ASN A 216 -5.97 -12.52 -6.84
CA ASN A 216 -5.98 -12.42 -5.37
C ASN A 216 -4.77 -13.10 -4.70
N MET A 217 -3.58 -12.73 -5.11
CA MET A 217 -2.33 -13.36 -4.65
C MET A 217 -1.76 -12.67 -3.42
N THR A 218 -1.17 -13.46 -2.53
CA THR A 218 -0.29 -12.97 -1.47
C THR A 218 1.16 -13.29 -1.83
N PHE A 219 1.92 -12.25 -2.15
CA PHE A 219 3.34 -12.35 -2.49
C PHE A 219 4.18 -12.20 -1.22
N LYS A 220 4.90 -13.24 -0.84
CA LYS A 220 5.86 -13.19 0.26
C LYS A 220 7.22 -12.78 -0.29
N LEU A 221 7.71 -11.62 0.15
CA LEU A 221 8.96 -11.00 -0.29
C LEU A 221 9.87 -10.91 0.94
N TYR A 222 10.55 -11.99 1.25
CA TYR A 222 11.26 -12.13 2.53
C TYR A 222 12.76 -11.88 2.45
N GLY A 223 13.34 -11.86 1.24
CA GLY A 223 14.79 -11.84 1.09
C GLY A 223 15.41 -13.12 1.68
N GLU A 224 16.52 -12.95 2.37
CA GLU A 224 17.21 -14.04 3.07
C GLU A 224 17.12 -13.89 4.61
N VAL A 225 16.07 -13.26 5.13
CA VAL A 225 15.87 -12.99 6.57
C VAL A 225 14.77 -13.87 7.14
#